data_3a0eb4b50cb2e1a00aa81f73117b1180
#
_entry.id   3a0eb4b50cb2e1a00aa81f73117b1180
#
_cell.length_a   1.000
_cell.length_b   1.000
_cell.length_c   1.000
_cell.angle_alpha   90.00
_cell.angle_beta   90.00
_cell.angle_gamma   90.00
#
_symmetry.space_group_name_H-M   'P 1'
#
loop_
_entity.id
_entity.type
_entity.pdbx_description
1 polymer ?
#
loop_
_entity_poly.entity_id
_entity_poly.type
_entity_poly.pdbx_seq_one_letter_code
_entity_poly.pdbx_strand_id
1 'polypeptide(L)' 'SQEEKRKLNEYIEQNPRIREEAKQIVIKEFSKAEWVYRENLIMVKARMIAKNTLITK' A
#
# COMPACT_ATOMS: atom_id res chain seq x y z
N SER A 1 11.15 9.07 5.14
CA SER A 1 11.93 9.86 4.18
C SER A 1 11.53 9.54 2.75
N GLN A 2 11.95 10.39 1.83
CA GLN A 2 11.67 10.19 0.41
C GLN A 2 12.35 8.92 -0.12
N GLU A 3 13.56 8.66 0.34
CA GLU A 3 14.29 7.47 -0.06
C GLU A 3 13.61 6.19 0.42
N GLU A 4 13.13 6.20 1.65
CA GLU A 4 12.37 5.06 2.17
C GLU A 4 11.11 4.82 1.35
N LYS A 5 10.37 5.89 1.06
CA LYS A 5 9.15 5.80 0.28
C LYS A 5 9.42 5.25 -1.11
N ARG A 6 10.50 5.71 -1.74
CA ARG A 6 10.89 5.24 -3.08
C ARG A 6 11.17 3.74 -3.07
N LYS A 7 11.92 3.27 -2.08
CA LYS A 7 12.25 1.85 -1.96
C LYS A 7 10.99 0.99 -1.73
N LEU A 8 10.09 1.49 -0.89
CA LEU A 8 8.84 0.79 -0.64
C LEU A 8 7.98 0.72 -1.90
N ASN A 9 7.91 1.80 -2.66
CA ASN A 9 7.17 1.81 -3.91
C ASN A 9 7.75 0.82 -4.92
N GLU A 10 9.06 0.72 -5.01
CA GLU A 10 9.71 -0.26 -5.88
C GLU A 10 9.37 -1.69 -5.46
N TYR A 11 9.39 -1.94 -4.17
CA TYR A 11 9.06 -3.26 -3.64
C TYR A 11 7.61 -3.64 -3.97
N ILE A 12 6.69 -2.69 -3.81
CA ILE A 12 5.28 -2.91 -4.13
C ILE A 12 5.11 -3.20 -5.61
N GLU A 13 5.82 -2.48 -6.46
CA GLU A 13 5.77 -2.67 -7.90
C GLU A 13 6.21 -4.09 -8.30
N GLN A 14 7.20 -4.62 -7.61
CA GLN A 14 7.71 -5.97 -7.85
C GLN A 14 6.85 -7.05 -7.20
N ASN A 15 5.95 -6.67 -6.30
CA ASN A 15 5.10 -7.59 -5.55
C ASN A 15 3.65 -7.11 -5.61
N PRO A 16 2.98 -7.25 -6.77
CA PRO A 16 1.63 -6.69 -6.95
C PRO A 16 0.58 -7.23 -5.98
N ARG A 17 0.83 -8.39 -5.36
CA ARG A 17 -0.08 -8.91 -4.34
C ARG A 17 -0.25 -7.95 -3.17
N ILE A 18 0.82 -7.22 -2.82
CA ILE A 18 0.78 -6.25 -1.73
C ILE A 18 -0.24 -5.16 -2.02
N ARG A 19 -0.23 -4.65 -3.24
CA ARG A 19 -1.19 -3.61 -3.64
C ARG A 19 -2.61 -4.16 -3.63
N GLU A 20 -2.79 -5.40 -4.07
CA GLU A 20 -4.10 -6.03 -4.08
C GLU A 20 -4.64 -6.24 -2.66
N GLU A 21 -3.79 -6.68 -1.73
CA GLU A 21 -4.17 -6.80 -0.33
C GLU A 21 -4.56 -5.44 0.25
N ALA A 22 -3.77 -4.41 -0.02
CA ALA A 22 -4.06 -3.05 0.42
C ALA A 22 -5.40 -2.57 -0.13
N LYS A 23 -5.67 -2.86 -1.41
CA LYS A 23 -6.91 -2.49 -2.05
C LYS A 23 -8.12 -3.11 -1.33
N GLN A 24 -8.03 -4.39 -0.98
CA GLN A 24 -9.11 -5.06 -0.27
C GLN A 24 -9.35 -4.45 1.11
N ILE A 25 -8.28 -4.10 1.81
CA ILE A 25 -8.40 -3.44 3.11
C ILE A 25 -9.09 -2.09 2.97
N VAL A 26 -8.67 -1.29 2.00
CA VAL A 26 -9.23 0.05 1.79
C VAL A 26 -10.71 -0.02 1.39
N ILE A 27 -11.06 -0.94 0.51
CA ILE A 27 -12.46 -1.12 0.10
C ILE A 27 -13.32 -1.46 1.33
N LYS A 28 -12.81 -2.31 2.20
CA LYS A 28 -13.54 -2.72 3.40
C LYS A 28 -13.66 -1.58 4.42
N GLU A 29 -12.57 -0.87 4.68
CA GLU A 29 -12.53 0.16 5.71
C GLU A 29 -13.07 1.51 5.26
N PHE A 30 -12.96 1.81 3.96
CA PHE A 30 -13.30 3.12 3.41
C PHE A 30 -14.23 3.00 2.21
N SER A 31 -15.26 2.16 2.34
CA SER A 31 -16.15 1.85 1.21
C SER A 31 -16.84 3.07 0.63
N LYS A 32 -17.02 4.14 1.43
CA LYS A 32 -17.68 5.37 0.98
C LYS A 32 -16.71 6.44 0.48
N ALA A 33 -15.41 6.17 0.53
CA ALA A 33 -14.43 7.14 0.05
C ALA A 33 -14.48 7.25 -1.47
N GLU A 34 -14.25 8.45 -1.98
CA GLU A 34 -14.18 8.67 -3.40
C GLU A 34 -12.95 7.99 -4.01
N TRP A 35 -13.05 7.69 -5.30
CA TRP A 35 -12.01 6.97 -6.04
C TRP A 35 -10.61 7.54 -5.84
N VAL A 36 -10.48 8.85 -5.97
CA VAL A 36 -9.19 9.53 -5.86
C VAL A 36 -8.55 9.27 -4.49
N TYR A 37 -9.37 9.35 -3.44
CA TYR A 37 -8.89 9.11 -2.09
C TYR A 37 -8.57 7.64 -1.85
N ARG A 38 -9.32 6.75 -2.47
CA ARG A 38 -9.05 5.31 -2.36
C ARG A 38 -7.68 4.95 -2.92
N GLU A 39 -7.32 5.51 -4.08
CA GLU A 39 -6.01 5.23 -4.65
C GLU A 39 -4.88 5.67 -3.72
N ASN A 40 -4.99 6.86 -3.14
CA ASN A 40 -4.01 7.34 -2.19
C ASN A 40 -3.94 6.44 -0.95
N LEU A 41 -5.09 6.04 -0.44
CA LEU A 41 -5.18 5.16 0.73
C LEU A 41 -4.60 3.78 0.44
N ILE A 42 -4.85 3.27 -0.76
CA ILE A 42 -4.30 1.98 -1.18
C ILE A 42 -2.76 2.01 -1.11
N MET A 43 -2.16 3.06 -1.63
CA MET A 43 -0.70 3.15 -1.61
C MET A 43 -0.15 3.35 -0.21
N VAL A 44 -0.85 4.10 0.64
CA VAL A 44 -0.47 4.26 2.04
C VAL A 44 -0.49 2.89 2.75
N LYS A 45 -1.56 2.13 2.58
CA LYS A 45 -1.67 0.80 3.18
C LYS A 45 -0.64 -0.16 2.60
N ALA A 46 -0.43 -0.11 1.29
CA ALA A 46 0.55 -0.97 0.64
C ALA A 46 1.96 -0.73 1.18
N ARG A 47 2.33 0.54 1.40
CA ARG A 47 3.64 0.84 1.97
C ARG A 47 3.77 0.35 3.41
N MET A 48 2.68 0.38 4.17
CA MET A 48 2.68 -0.17 5.54
C MET A 48 2.88 -1.68 5.52
N ILE A 49 2.20 -2.38 4.63
CA ILE A 49 2.35 -3.83 4.47
C ILE A 49 3.78 -4.16 4.03
N ALA A 50 4.30 -3.43 3.04
CA ALA A 50 5.65 -3.64 2.54
C ALA A 50 6.69 -3.44 3.64
N LYS A 51 6.54 -2.38 4.42
CA LYS A 51 7.47 -2.09 5.51
C LYS A 51 7.46 -3.21 6.55
N ASN A 52 6.27 -3.67 6.94
CA ASN A 52 6.17 -4.78 7.89
C ASN A 52 6.79 -6.05 7.34
N THR A 53 6.55 -6.35 6.06
CA THR A 53 7.11 -7.54 5.42
C THR A 53 8.63 -7.50 5.42
N LEU A 54 9.22 -6.35 5.09
CA LEU A 54 10.67 -6.21 5.05
C LEU A 54 11.30 -6.28 6.44
N ILE A 55 10.60 -5.74 7.45
CA ILE A 55 11.09 -5.79 8.83
C ILE A 55 11.10 -7.23 9.36
N THR A 56 10.07 -8.01 9.03
CA THR A 56 9.94 -9.37 9.54
C THR A 56 10.70 -10.41 8.72
N LYS A 57 11.26 -10.00 7.61
CA LYS A 57 12.08 -10.86 6.78
C LYS A 57 13.48 -10.95 7.37
#